data_22693ac4acc9bd2805568ea99a62792d
#
_entry.id   22693ac4acc9bd2805568ea99a62792d
#
_cell.length_a   1.000
_cell.length_b   1.000
_cell.length_c   1.000
_cell.angle_alpha   90.00
_cell.angle_beta   90.00
_cell.angle_gamma   90.00
#
_symmetry.space_group_name_H-M   'P 1'
#
loop_
_entity.id
_entity.type
_entity.pdbx_description
1 polymer ?
#
loop_
_entity_poly.entity_id
_entity_poly.type
_entity_poly.pdbx_seq_one_letter_code
_entity_poly.pdbx_strand_id
1 'polypeptide(L)'
;MDLLTFKLILVLALFLLSLTIAAYSTWAERKVASIMQDRIGPNRAGPFGLLQPLADGGKFFFKEDFTPANAEKFLFILGPALVMFISLITGAVIPWGKTLNIAGISYDLQVANIDVGVLFIIGMASIGVYGIMIGGWASNNKYSLLGAIRASSQMISYELAMGLALLSIIMMSGSLDLKVITELQTTGKIWGLFEISGLNWNILYQPLAFLIFFVAALAETNRHPFDLPECESELVTGYSTEYSSMKLGLYMFGEYVNMFISNAFIVVLFFGGYNYPGIEWVTQNWGENAAGILSIAAFLIKTITGILIFMWIRWTLPRFRYDQLMHLGWKTLIPLALVNLMITGAVILAFGN
;
A
#
# COMPACT_ATOMS: atom_id res chain seq x y z
N MET A 1 -1.76 19.14 25.83
CA MET A 1 -2.77 18.42 25.02
C MET A 1 -2.81 16.99 25.52
N ASP A 2 -3.99 16.43 25.78
CA ASP A 2 -4.09 15.07 26.28
C ASP A 2 -3.71 14.07 25.18
N LEU A 3 -3.18 12.90 25.57
CA LEU A 3 -2.77 11.85 24.62
C LEU A 3 -3.93 11.43 23.71
N LEU A 4 -5.16 11.35 24.25
CA LEU A 4 -6.36 10.99 23.48
C LEU A 4 -6.66 12.03 22.40
N THR A 5 -6.63 13.31 22.72
CA THR A 5 -6.88 14.40 21.75
C THR A 5 -5.83 14.42 20.66
N PHE A 6 -4.55 14.19 21.00
CA PHE A 6 -3.50 14.06 19.99
C PHE A 6 -3.74 12.88 19.03
N LYS A 7 -4.07 11.70 19.56
CA LYS A 7 -4.37 10.50 18.77
C LYS A 7 -5.58 10.71 17.85
N LEU A 8 -6.63 11.38 18.31
CA LEU A 8 -7.81 11.71 17.48
C LEU A 8 -7.44 12.66 16.34
N ILE A 9 -6.63 13.68 16.61
CA ILE A 9 -6.13 14.60 15.56
C ILE A 9 -5.27 13.84 14.55
N LEU A 10 -4.41 12.93 15.01
CA LEU A 10 -3.55 12.12 14.15
C LEU A 10 -4.37 11.20 13.25
N VAL A 11 -5.41 10.54 13.78
CA VAL A 11 -6.34 9.71 13.00
C VAL A 11 -7.00 10.53 11.91
N LEU A 12 -7.54 11.72 12.26
CA LEU A 12 -8.19 12.61 11.29
C LEU A 12 -7.20 13.09 10.23
N ALA A 13 -5.99 13.46 10.62
CA ALA A 13 -4.95 13.91 9.70
C ALA A 13 -4.55 12.79 8.72
N LEU A 14 -4.36 11.56 9.20
CA LEU A 14 -4.04 10.40 8.35
C LEU A 14 -5.19 10.03 7.41
N PHE A 15 -6.42 10.09 7.90
CA PHE A 15 -7.62 9.86 7.08
C PHE A 15 -7.67 10.86 5.92
N LEU A 16 -7.57 12.16 6.22
CA LEU A 16 -7.58 13.23 5.20
C LEU A 16 -6.38 13.12 4.25
N LEU A 17 -5.20 12.79 4.76
CA LEU A 17 -3.99 12.58 3.97
C LEU A 17 -4.17 11.42 2.98
N SER A 18 -4.67 10.28 3.46
CA SER A 18 -4.89 9.09 2.63
C SER A 18 -5.89 9.36 1.50
N LEU A 19 -7.00 10.04 1.81
CA LEU A 19 -8.00 10.44 0.82
C LEU A 19 -7.43 11.44 -0.19
N THR A 20 -6.64 12.41 0.29
CA THR A 20 -6.03 13.42 -0.57
C THR A 20 -5.02 12.78 -1.53
N ILE A 21 -4.13 11.91 -1.03
CA ILE A 21 -3.17 11.21 -1.88
C ILE A 21 -3.88 10.29 -2.86
N ALA A 22 -4.91 9.55 -2.44
CA ALA A 22 -5.71 8.72 -3.34
C ALA A 22 -6.36 9.55 -4.46
N ALA A 23 -6.98 10.69 -4.13
CA ALA A 23 -7.58 11.59 -5.11
C ALA A 23 -6.54 12.15 -6.09
N TYR A 24 -5.41 12.67 -5.59
CA TYR A 24 -4.35 13.20 -6.46
C TYR A 24 -3.58 12.11 -7.21
N SER A 25 -3.59 10.86 -6.76
CA SER A 25 -3.03 9.73 -7.50
C SER A 25 -3.76 9.50 -8.82
N THR A 26 -5.07 9.74 -8.89
CA THR A 26 -5.83 9.66 -10.17
C THR A 26 -5.38 10.72 -11.16
N TRP A 27 -5.11 11.94 -10.69
CA TRP A 27 -4.56 13.01 -11.52
C TRP A 27 -3.13 12.71 -11.96
N ALA A 28 -2.28 12.26 -11.02
CA ALA A 28 -0.88 11.92 -11.28
C ALA A 28 -0.77 10.82 -12.34
N GLU A 29 -1.60 9.78 -12.24
CA GLU A 29 -1.63 8.68 -13.20
C GLU A 29 -1.95 9.15 -14.63
N ARG A 30 -2.93 10.04 -14.78
CA ARG A 30 -3.26 10.64 -16.08
C ARG A 30 -2.15 11.56 -16.60
N LYS A 31 -1.39 12.23 -15.72
CA LYS A 31 -0.22 13.06 -16.09
C LYS A 31 0.95 12.18 -16.50
N VAL A 32 1.29 11.14 -15.73
CA VAL A 32 2.34 10.17 -16.08
C VAL A 32 2.03 9.51 -17.43
N ALA A 33 0.79 9.04 -17.62
CA ALA A 33 0.35 8.49 -18.90
C ALA A 33 0.54 9.47 -20.07
N SER A 34 0.19 10.74 -19.85
CA SER A 34 0.31 11.76 -20.90
C SER A 34 1.76 12.06 -21.28
N ILE A 35 2.66 12.10 -20.29
CA ILE A 35 4.10 12.28 -20.52
C ILE A 35 4.67 11.09 -21.32
N MET A 36 4.29 9.86 -20.95
CA MET A 36 4.76 8.66 -21.66
C MET A 36 4.21 8.52 -23.08
N GLN A 37 3.04 9.06 -23.33
CA GLN A 37 2.36 9.00 -24.64
C GLN A 37 2.55 10.28 -25.47
N ASP A 38 3.42 11.18 -25.02
CA ASP A 38 3.71 12.48 -25.66
C ASP A 38 2.44 13.27 -26.01
N ARG A 39 1.51 13.38 -25.05
CA ARG A 39 0.24 14.12 -25.16
C ARG A 39 -0.01 15.01 -23.98
N ILE A 40 -0.91 15.98 -24.14
CA ILE A 40 -1.34 16.88 -23.05
C ILE A 40 -2.30 16.11 -22.13
N GLY A 41 -1.92 15.96 -20.85
CA GLY A 41 -2.78 15.40 -19.80
C GLY A 41 -3.86 16.39 -19.32
N PRO A 42 -4.57 16.07 -18.22
CA PRO A 42 -5.60 16.95 -17.65
C PRO A 42 -5.05 18.37 -17.44
N ASN A 43 -5.69 19.37 -18.08
CA ASN A 43 -5.20 20.76 -18.07
C ASN A 43 -6.34 21.79 -17.94
N ARG A 44 -7.63 21.40 -18.07
CA ARG A 44 -8.76 22.33 -18.11
C ARG A 44 -9.41 22.58 -16.75
N ALA A 45 -9.37 21.62 -15.83
CA ALA A 45 -9.96 21.75 -14.50
C ALA A 45 -8.97 22.44 -13.55
N GLY A 46 -8.98 23.76 -13.51
CA GLY A 46 -8.03 24.58 -12.76
C GLY A 46 -6.61 24.63 -13.34
N PRO A 47 -5.66 25.30 -12.67
CA PRO A 47 -4.27 25.37 -13.13
C PRO A 47 -3.67 23.98 -13.25
N PHE A 48 -3.12 23.63 -14.41
CA PHE A 48 -2.52 22.32 -14.69
C PHE A 48 -3.43 21.10 -14.44
N GLY A 49 -4.75 21.29 -14.32
CA GLY A 49 -5.71 20.23 -14.05
C GLY A 49 -5.78 19.79 -12.58
N LEU A 50 -5.27 20.59 -11.62
CA LEU A 50 -5.24 20.25 -10.19
C LEU A 50 -6.63 20.09 -9.56
N LEU A 51 -7.68 20.69 -10.13
CA LEU A 51 -9.05 20.52 -9.67
C LEU A 51 -9.76 19.29 -10.28
N GLN A 52 -9.07 18.51 -11.12
CA GLN A 52 -9.64 17.33 -11.75
C GLN A 52 -10.14 16.27 -10.74
N PRO A 53 -9.41 15.95 -9.64
CA PRO A 53 -9.92 15.01 -8.65
C PRO A 53 -11.21 15.45 -7.99
N LEU A 54 -11.39 16.75 -7.75
CA LEU A 54 -12.64 17.31 -7.19
C LEU A 54 -13.80 17.18 -8.20
N ALA A 55 -13.52 17.45 -9.48
CA ALA A 55 -14.53 17.30 -10.54
C ALA A 55 -14.94 15.82 -10.70
N ASP A 56 -13.97 14.89 -10.66
CA ASP A 56 -14.24 13.46 -10.74
C ASP A 56 -15.00 12.95 -9.48
N GLY A 57 -14.64 13.43 -8.29
CA GLY A 57 -15.38 13.15 -7.05
C GLY A 57 -16.82 13.67 -7.10
N GLY A 58 -17.00 14.93 -7.50
CA GLY A 58 -18.33 15.55 -7.66
C GLY A 58 -19.22 14.75 -8.62
N LYS A 59 -18.67 14.25 -9.73
CA LYS A 59 -19.39 13.41 -10.67
C LYS A 59 -19.96 12.15 -10.02
N PHE A 60 -19.26 11.50 -9.11
CA PHE A 60 -19.76 10.30 -8.40
C PHE A 60 -20.94 10.64 -7.49
N PHE A 61 -20.97 11.82 -6.86
CA PHE A 61 -22.07 12.26 -6.01
C PHE A 61 -23.35 12.55 -6.80
N PHE A 62 -23.22 13.12 -7.99
CA PHE A 62 -24.38 13.50 -8.82
C PHE A 62 -24.85 12.40 -9.77
N LYS A 63 -24.11 11.30 -9.88
CA LYS A 63 -24.51 10.16 -10.70
C LYS A 63 -25.61 9.36 -10.02
N GLU A 64 -26.59 8.88 -10.79
CA GLU A 64 -27.68 8.04 -10.29
C GLU A 64 -27.14 6.79 -9.58
N ASP A 65 -27.63 6.57 -8.36
CA ASP A 65 -27.32 5.39 -7.57
C ASP A 65 -28.45 4.36 -7.74
N PHE A 66 -28.13 3.22 -8.33
CA PHE A 66 -29.06 2.13 -8.47
C PHE A 66 -28.51 0.85 -7.86
N THR A 67 -29.42 -0.06 -7.55
CA THR A 67 -29.12 -1.41 -7.08
C THR A 67 -29.92 -2.37 -7.94
N PRO A 68 -29.30 -3.39 -8.57
CA PRO A 68 -30.02 -4.36 -9.38
C PRO A 68 -31.15 -5.02 -8.60
N ALA A 69 -32.27 -5.29 -9.25
CA ALA A 69 -33.47 -5.83 -8.58
C ALA A 69 -33.22 -7.18 -7.88
N ASN A 70 -32.33 -7.99 -8.45
CA ASN A 70 -32.00 -9.32 -7.95
C ASN A 70 -30.73 -9.34 -7.06
N ALA A 71 -30.16 -8.18 -6.72
CA ALA A 71 -28.98 -8.10 -5.88
C ALA A 71 -29.36 -8.13 -4.39
N GLU A 72 -28.50 -8.76 -3.58
CA GLU A 72 -28.60 -8.76 -2.13
C GLU A 72 -28.15 -7.40 -1.58
N LYS A 73 -29.09 -6.51 -1.27
CA LYS A 73 -28.84 -5.09 -0.98
C LYS A 73 -27.80 -4.85 0.13
N PHE A 74 -27.88 -5.61 1.22
CA PHE A 74 -26.95 -5.44 2.35
C PHE A 74 -25.52 -5.79 1.96
N LEU A 75 -25.31 -6.95 1.35
CA LEU A 75 -23.98 -7.41 0.91
C LEU A 75 -23.44 -6.56 -0.24
N PHE A 76 -24.31 -6.05 -1.11
CA PHE A 76 -23.95 -5.17 -2.21
C PHE A 76 -23.37 -3.83 -1.73
N ILE A 77 -23.85 -3.29 -0.60
CA ILE A 77 -23.30 -2.08 0.01
C ILE A 77 -22.07 -2.41 0.88
N LEU A 78 -22.08 -3.57 1.54
CA LEU A 78 -21.00 -4.00 2.44
C LEU A 78 -19.69 -4.23 1.69
N GLY A 79 -19.72 -4.76 0.46
CA GLY A 79 -18.52 -5.03 -0.34
C GLY A 79 -17.59 -3.82 -0.49
N PRO A 80 -18.02 -2.73 -1.15
CA PRO A 80 -17.20 -1.53 -1.32
C PRO A 80 -16.86 -0.84 0.01
N ALA A 81 -17.76 -0.88 1.00
CA ALA A 81 -17.50 -0.33 2.33
C ALA A 81 -16.36 -1.07 3.04
N LEU A 82 -16.30 -2.39 2.96
CA LEU A 82 -15.23 -3.20 3.52
C LEU A 82 -13.87 -2.87 2.88
N VAL A 83 -13.78 -2.82 1.55
CA VAL A 83 -12.52 -2.51 0.86
C VAL A 83 -12.00 -1.15 1.31
N MET A 84 -12.83 -0.13 1.32
CA MET A 84 -12.42 1.22 1.73
C MET A 84 -12.03 1.29 3.21
N PHE A 85 -12.83 0.69 4.10
CA PHE A 85 -12.59 0.70 5.54
C PHE A 85 -11.27 -0.01 5.90
N ILE A 86 -11.04 -1.18 5.31
CA ILE A 86 -9.83 -1.97 5.56
C ILE A 86 -8.58 -1.23 5.08
N SER A 87 -8.62 -0.66 3.88
CA SER A 87 -7.50 0.13 3.37
C SER A 87 -7.14 1.30 4.29
N LEU A 88 -8.12 1.98 4.87
CA LEU A 88 -7.89 3.09 5.80
C LEU A 88 -7.34 2.64 7.16
N ILE A 89 -7.90 1.58 7.76
CA ILE A 89 -7.51 1.13 9.09
C ILE A 89 -6.10 0.54 9.10
N THR A 90 -5.68 -0.06 8.00
CA THR A 90 -4.33 -0.61 7.84
C THR A 90 -3.25 0.46 8.02
N GLY A 91 -3.53 1.70 7.61
CA GLY A 91 -2.63 2.85 7.79
C GLY A 91 -2.41 3.28 9.24
N ALA A 92 -3.26 2.85 10.19
CA ALA A 92 -3.15 3.24 11.59
C ALA A 92 -1.93 2.65 12.30
N VAL A 93 -1.39 1.54 11.82
CA VAL A 93 -0.26 0.82 12.42
C VAL A 93 1.08 1.27 11.84
N ILE A 94 1.08 1.98 10.73
CA ILE A 94 2.29 2.47 10.06
C ILE A 94 2.91 3.62 10.87
N PRO A 95 4.23 3.60 11.17
CA PRO A 95 4.93 4.72 11.78
C PRO A 95 5.20 5.80 10.73
N TRP A 96 4.48 6.92 10.79
CA TRP A 96 4.53 8.01 9.81
C TRP A 96 5.70 8.98 10.01
N GLY A 97 6.31 8.98 11.19
CA GLY A 97 7.43 9.87 11.53
C GLY A 97 8.02 9.56 12.90
N LYS A 98 9.11 10.28 13.21
CA LYS A 98 9.72 10.27 14.54
C LYS A 98 8.78 11.01 15.53
N THR A 99 9.13 11.00 16.79
CA THR A 99 8.41 11.73 17.87
C THR A 99 8.34 13.24 17.63
N LEU A 100 7.23 13.85 18.03
CA LEU A 100 7.05 15.30 18.11
C LEU A 100 6.91 15.74 19.55
N ASN A 101 7.68 16.74 20.00
CA ASN A 101 7.59 17.34 21.31
C ASN A 101 6.66 18.56 21.28
N ILE A 102 5.49 18.45 21.90
CA ILE A 102 4.51 19.53 22.02
C ILE A 102 4.34 19.85 23.50
N ALA A 103 4.68 21.07 23.89
CA ALA A 103 4.58 21.54 25.30
C ALA A 103 5.31 20.65 26.33
N GLY A 104 6.48 20.09 25.95
CA GLY A 104 7.30 19.26 26.83
C GLY A 104 6.88 17.77 26.92
N ILE A 105 5.89 17.36 26.16
CA ILE A 105 5.45 15.96 26.08
C ILE A 105 5.81 15.42 24.67
N SER A 106 6.49 14.29 24.61
CA SER A 106 6.83 13.60 23.37
C SER A 106 5.65 12.72 22.90
N TYR A 107 5.21 12.93 21.67
CA TYR A 107 4.14 12.17 21.03
C TYR A 107 4.68 11.37 19.86
N ASP A 108 4.39 10.07 19.85
CA ASP A 108 4.71 9.19 18.71
C ASP A 108 3.75 9.46 17.54
N LEU A 109 4.31 9.57 16.33
CA LEU A 109 3.56 9.76 15.09
C LEU A 109 3.06 8.41 14.50
N GLN A 110 2.49 7.60 15.37
CA GLN A 110 1.86 6.33 15.06
C GLN A 110 0.53 6.26 15.82
N VAL A 111 -0.56 5.93 15.13
CA VAL A 111 -1.89 5.89 15.79
C VAL A 111 -1.96 4.73 16.77
N ALA A 112 -1.67 3.53 16.29
CA ALA A 112 -1.66 2.31 17.09
C ALA A 112 -0.28 1.67 17.05
N ASN A 113 0.43 1.67 18.16
CA ASN A 113 1.64 0.88 18.32
C ASN A 113 1.25 -0.52 18.79
N ILE A 114 1.44 -1.50 17.93
CA ILE A 114 1.07 -2.91 18.16
C ILE A 114 2.30 -3.76 17.92
N ASP A 115 2.68 -4.60 18.89
CA ASP A 115 3.86 -5.48 18.83
C ASP A 115 3.82 -6.44 17.62
N VAL A 116 2.63 -6.75 17.13
CA VAL A 116 2.38 -7.61 15.96
C VAL A 116 1.91 -6.80 14.74
N GLY A 117 2.43 -5.60 14.55
CA GLY A 117 2.00 -4.66 13.51
C GLY A 117 2.06 -5.23 12.09
N VAL A 118 3.12 -5.98 11.76
CA VAL A 118 3.26 -6.65 10.46
C VAL A 118 2.12 -7.65 10.22
N LEU A 119 1.82 -8.49 11.22
CA LEU A 119 0.74 -9.48 11.13
C LEU A 119 -0.63 -8.80 11.00
N PHE A 120 -0.84 -7.68 11.69
CA PHE A 120 -2.07 -6.90 11.57
C PHE A 120 -2.29 -6.40 10.14
N ILE A 121 -1.26 -5.86 9.48
CA ILE A 121 -1.37 -5.37 8.09
C ILE A 121 -1.76 -6.49 7.14
N ILE A 122 -1.07 -7.64 7.20
CA ILE A 122 -1.37 -8.78 6.33
C ILE A 122 -2.78 -9.33 6.63
N GLY A 123 -3.14 -9.50 7.91
CA GLY A 123 -4.48 -9.99 8.28
C GLY A 123 -5.60 -9.06 7.82
N MET A 124 -5.39 -7.73 7.85
CA MET A 124 -6.36 -6.78 7.30
C MET A 124 -6.44 -6.84 5.78
N ALA A 125 -5.30 -7.00 5.09
CA ALA A 125 -5.28 -7.19 3.64
C ALA A 125 -6.08 -8.42 3.22
N SER A 126 -5.90 -9.55 3.91
CA SER A 126 -6.70 -10.78 3.70
C SER A 126 -8.20 -10.55 3.83
N ILE A 127 -8.65 -9.75 4.82
CA ILE A 127 -10.06 -9.39 4.98
C ILE A 127 -10.54 -8.51 3.80
N GLY A 128 -9.66 -7.67 3.21
CA GLY A 128 -9.95 -6.86 2.04
C GLY A 128 -10.41 -7.67 0.83
N VAL A 129 -9.86 -8.87 0.65
CA VAL A 129 -10.25 -9.80 -0.41
C VAL A 129 -11.74 -10.17 -0.34
N TYR A 130 -12.27 -10.35 0.88
CA TYR A 130 -13.70 -10.65 1.06
C TYR A 130 -14.60 -9.50 0.59
N GLY A 131 -14.16 -8.24 0.68
CA GLY A 131 -14.94 -7.11 0.17
C GLY A 131 -15.19 -7.20 -1.34
N ILE A 132 -14.19 -7.63 -2.11
CA ILE A 132 -14.32 -7.86 -3.56
C ILE A 132 -15.19 -9.09 -3.83
N MET A 133 -14.95 -10.19 -3.12
CA MET A 133 -15.68 -11.44 -3.32
C MET A 133 -17.17 -11.30 -3.00
N ILE A 134 -17.51 -10.69 -1.86
CA ILE A 134 -18.88 -10.44 -1.43
C ILE A 134 -19.59 -9.51 -2.42
N GLY A 135 -18.92 -8.45 -2.87
CA GLY A 135 -19.50 -7.50 -3.82
C GLY A 135 -19.82 -8.14 -5.17
N GLY A 136 -18.92 -8.95 -5.71
CA GLY A 136 -19.17 -9.67 -6.95
C GLY A 136 -20.28 -10.72 -6.83
N TRP A 137 -20.35 -11.40 -5.70
CA TRP A 137 -21.43 -12.37 -5.44
C TRP A 137 -22.77 -11.69 -5.25
N ALA A 138 -22.84 -10.63 -4.46
CA ALA A 138 -24.06 -9.88 -4.17
C ALA A 138 -24.68 -9.22 -5.41
N SER A 139 -23.90 -8.96 -6.44
CA SER A 139 -24.33 -8.38 -7.73
C SER A 139 -25.26 -9.29 -8.53
N ASN A 140 -25.31 -10.60 -8.21
CA ASN A 140 -26.09 -11.63 -8.91
C ASN A 140 -25.88 -11.63 -10.44
N ASN A 141 -24.68 -11.31 -10.90
CA ASN A 141 -24.25 -11.31 -12.30
C ASN A 141 -23.11 -12.32 -12.48
N LYS A 142 -23.20 -13.15 -13.51
CA LYS A 142 -22.20 -14.19 -13.82
C LYS A 142 -20.81 -13.61 -14.07
N TYR A 143 -20.73 -12.50 -14.79
CA TYR A 143 -19.45 -11.84 -15.11
C TYR A 143 -18.85 -11.19 -13.85
N SER A 144 -19.68 -10.57 -13.02
CA SER A 144 -19.25 -9.99 -11.75
C SER A 144 -18.72 -11.05 -10.79
N LEU A 145 -19.39 -12.19 -10.68
CA LEU A 145 -18.97 -13.32 -9.86
C LEU A 145 -17.63 -13.91 -10.35
N LEU A 146 -17.49 -14.14 -11.67
CA LEU A 146 -16.25 -14.64 -12.25
C LEU A 146 -15.08 -13.66 -12.06
N GLY A 147 -15.33 -12.35 -12.20
CA GLY A 147 -14.34 -11.32 -11.92
C GLY A 147 -13.88 -11.33 -10.46
N ALA A 148 -14.81 -11.43 -9.53
CA ALA A 148 -14.52 -11.50 -8.09
C ALA A 148 -13.72 -12.76 -7.70
N ILE A 149 -14.06 -13.93 -8.26
CA ILE A 149 -13.31 -15.18 -8.02
C ILE A 149 -11.90 -15.08 -8.57
N ARG A 150 -11.72 -14.52 -9.77
CA ARG A 150 -10.38 -14.32 -10.35
C ARG A 150 -9.53 -13.35 -9.51
N ALA A 151 -10.12 -12.23 -9.08
CA ALA A 151 -9.47 -11.26 -8.20
C ALA A 151 -9.02 -11.89 -6.88
N SER A 152 -9.93 -12.56 -6.18
CA SER A 152 -9.61 -13.20 -4.90
C SER A 152 -8.57 -14.30 -5.03
N SER A 153 -8.65 -15.12 -6.07
CA SER A 153 -7.63 -16.17 -6.33
C SER A 153 -6.24 -15.57 -6.57
N GLN A 154 -6.16 -14.45 -7.28
CA GLN A 154 -4.92 -13.71 -7.50
C GLN A 154 -4.38 -13.18 -6.18
N MET A 155 -5.16 -12.40 -5.43
CA MET A 155 -4.74 -11.76 -4.18
C MET A 155 -4.24 -12.79 -3.18
N ILE A 156 -4.99 -13.86 -2.91
CA ILE A 156 -4.61 -14.94 -1.98
C ILE A 156 -3.31 -15.62 -2.42
N SER A 157 -3.14 -15.89 -3.72
CA SER A 157 -1.93 -16.55 -4.23
C SER A 157 -0.66 -15.69 -4.05
N TYR A 158 -0.76 -14.39 -4.28
CA TYR A 158 0.36 -13.47 -4.13
C TYR A 158 0.62 -13.09 -2.68
N GLU A 159 -0.41 -13.08 -1.83
CA GLU A 159 -0.28 -12.90 -0.38
C GLU A 159 0.62 -13.97 0.26
N LEU A 160 0.54 -15.22 -0.18
CA LEU A 160 1.44 -16.28 0.28
C LEU A 160 2.91 -15.97 -0.05
N ALA A 161 3.20 -15.53 -1.28
CA ALA A 161 4.55 -15.14 -1.68
C ALA A 161 5.06 -13.91 -0.91
N MET A 162 4.19 -12.93 -0.69
CA MET A 162 4.45 -11.74 0.10
C MET A 162 4.76 -12.08 1.56
N GLY A 163 3.97 -12.95 2.18
CA GLY A 163 4.17 -13.44 3.55
C GLY A 163 5.52 -14.15 3.73
N LEU A 164 5.91 -15.01 2.77
CA LEU A 164 7.22 -15.67 2.81
C LEU A 164 8.38 -14.67 2.67
N ALA A 165 8.26 -13.67 1.82
CA ALA A 165 9.26 -12.61 1.70
C ALA A 165 9.37 -11.78 3.00
N LEU A 166 8.25 -11.49 3.66
CA LEU A 166 8.21 -10.84 4.96
C LEU A 166 8.88 -11.63 6.06
N LEU A 167 8.72 -12.95 6.08
CA LEU A 167 9.37 -13.80 7.08
C LEU A 167 10.89 -13.65 7.07
N SER A 168 11.51 -13.43 5.91
CA SER A 168 12.96 -13.19 5.83
C SER A 168 13.38 -11.88 6.51
N ILE A 169 12.55 -10.83 6.45
CA ILE A 169 12.79 -9.56 7.15
C ILE A 169 12.56 -9.72 8.65
N ILE A 170 11.49 -10.44 9.05
CA ILE A 170 11.18 -10.69 10.45
C ILE A 170 12.30 -11.53 11.10
N MET A 171 12.85 -12.53 10.38
CA MET A 171 13.99 -13.31 10.86
C MET A 171 15.23 -12.43 11.10
N MET A 172 15.46 -11.42 10.26
CA MET A 172 16.56 -10.48 10.44
C MET A 172 16.34 -9.51 11.61
N SER A 173 15.11 -8.94 11.71
CA SER A 173 14.80 -7.92 12.70
C SER A 173 14.48 -8.50 14.09
N GLY A 174 14.07 -9.78 14.16
CA GLY A 174 13.62 -10.41 15.41
C GLY A 174 12.33 -9.83 16.00
N SER A 175 11.62 -8.97 15.25
CA SER A 175 10.42 -8.28 15.71
C SER A 175 9.35 -8.19 14.63
N LEU A 176 8.08 -8.17 15.06
CA LEU A 176 6.90 -7.90 14.22
C LEU A 176 6.42 -6.44 14.33
N ASP A 177 7.03 -5.65 15.23
CA ASP A 177 6.72 -4.23 15.40
C ASP A 177 7.39 -3.40 14.30
N LEU A 178 6.58 -2.65 13.57
CA LEU A 178 7.03 -1.80 12.46
C LEU A 178 7.96 -0.67 12.92
N LYS A 179 7.77 -0.17 14.13
CA LYS A 179 8.63 0.88 14.71
C LYS A 179 10.02 0.32 14.97
N VAL A 180 10.11 -0.86 15.59
CA VAL A 180 11.39 -1.55 15.84
C VAL A 180 12.10 -1.86 14.54
N ILE A 181 11.41 -2.40 13.52
CA ILE A 181 11.97 -2.67 12.20
C ILE A 181 12.54 -1.39 11.57
N THR A 182 11.85 -0.26 11.70
CA THR A 182 12.31 1.03 11.19
C THR A 182 13.55 1.53 11.94
N GLU A 183 13.56 1.43 13.27
CA GLU A 183 14.69 1.87 14.13
C GLU A 183 15.95 1.03 13.89
N LEU A 184 15.82 -0.28 13.70
CA LEU A 184 16.94 -1.16 13.37
C LEU A 184 17.63 -0.78 12.07
N GLN A 185 16.90 -0.26 11.09
CA GLN A 185 17.46 0.26 9.83
C GLN A 185 18.21 1.58 10.01
N THR A 186 18.05 2.29 11.15
CA THR A 186 18.79 3.53 11.45
C THR A 186 20.11 3.25 12.16
N THR A 187 20.08 2.34 13.13
CA THR A 187 21.19 2.10 14.07
C THR A 187 22.32 1.23 13.52
N GLY A 188 22.21 0.73 12.30
CA GLY A 188 23.29 -0.02 11.62
C GLY A 188 23.69 -1.36 12.25
N LYS A 189 22.89 -1.88 13.18
CA LYS A 189 23.23 -3.13 13.90
C LYS A 189 22.77 -4.43 13.23
N ILE A 190 22.16 -4.35 12.06
CA ILE A 190 21.81 -5.54 11.29
C ILE A 190 23.11 -6.04 10.59
N TRP A 191 23.66 -7.14 11.05
CA TRP A 191 24.79 -7.87 10.44
C TRP A 191 26.18 -7.27 10.54
N GLY A 192 26.41 -6.05 11.01
CA GLY A 192 27.77 -5.47 11.16
C GLY A 192 28.61 -5.33 9.89
N LEU A 193 28.02 -5.62 8.70
CA LEU A 193 28.76 -5.68 7.42
C LEU A 193 28.95 -4.33 6.75
N PHE A 194 28.06 -3.36 6.98
CA PHE A 194 28.16 -2.02 6.42
C PHE A 194 27.57 -0.99 7.40
N GLU A 195 28.42 -0.33 8.14
CA GLU A 195 28.06 0.80 9.00
C GLU A 195 28.04 2.12 8.20
N ILE A 196 27.03 2.31 7.36
CA ILE A 196 26.77 3.63 6.79
C ILE A 196 25.66 4.26 7.61
N SER A 197 26.00 5.20 8.47
CA SER A 197 25.07 5.94 9.32
C SER A 197 23.86 6.47 8.52
N GLY A 198 22.67 5.97 8.84
CA GLY A 198 21.41 6.40 8.23
C GLY A 198 21.00 5.76 6.89
N LEU A 199 21.75 4.82 6.33
CA LEU A 199 21.47 4.14 5.06
C LEU A 199 21.45 2.61 5.15
N ASN A 200 21.28 2.03 6.33
CA ASN A 200 21.18 0.58 6.51
C ASN A 200 19.80 0.04 6.15
N TRP A 201 19.40 0.29 4.92
CA TRP A 201 18.10 -0.15 4.42
C TRP A 201 18.08 -1.66 4.14
N ASN A 202 17.00 -2.32 4.53
CA ASN A 202 16.84 -3.76 4.33
C ASN A 202 16.91 -4.20 2.87
N ILE A 203 16.64 -3.30 1.92
CA ILE A 203 16.78 -3.58 0.48
C ILE A 203 18.20 -3.98 0.10
N LEU A 204 19.23 -3.48 0.80
CA LEU A 204 20.63 -3.81 0.54
C LEU A 204 20.97 -5.23 0.99
N TYR A 205 20.33 -5.69 2.07
CA TYR A 205 20.55 -7.02 2.64
C TYR A 205 19.62 -8.09 2.07
N GLN A 206 18.43 -7.68 1.63
CA GLN A 206 17.38 -8.56 1.15
C GLN A 206 16.79 -8.09 -0.20
N PRO A 207 17.62 -7.92 -1.26
CA PRO A 207 17.14 -7.42 -2.56
C PRO A 207 16.14 -8.40 -3.20
N LEU A 208 16.31 -9.71 -3.00
CA LEU A 208 15.40 -10.72 -3.54
C LEU A 208 14.04 -10.69 -2.82
N ALA A 209 14.03 -10.56 -1.49
CA ALA A 209 12.79 -10.38 -0.72
C ALA A 209 12.06 -9.12 -1.15
N PHE A 210 12.78 -8.00 -1.37
CA PHE A 210 12.19 -6.77 -1.88
C PHE A 210 11.53 -6.98 -3.24
N LEU A 211 12.19 -7.65 -4.17
CA LEU A 211 11.67 -7.87 -5.52
C LEU A 211 10.41 -8.74 -5.48
N ILE A 212 10.41 -9.82 -4.71
CA ILE A 212 9.24 -10.70 -4.53
C ILE A 212 8.09 -9.92 -3.88
N PHE A 213 8.38 -9.18 -2.81
CA PHE A 213 7.39 -8.39 -2.11
C PHE A 213 6.78 -7.30 -3.01
N PHE A 214 7.61 -6.59 -3.78
CA PHE A 214 7.19 -5.54 -4.68
C PHE A 214 6.26 -6.05 -5.79
N VAL A 215 6.58 -7.21 -6.39
CA VAL A 215 5.73 -7.86 -7.40
C VAL A 215 4.41 -8.33 -6.77
N ALA A 216 4.47 -8.91 -5.56
CA ALA A 216 3.27 -9.33 -4.84
C ALA A 216 2.37 -8.15 -4.45
N ALA A 217 2.94 -7.03 -4.01
CA ALA A 217 2.21 -5.80 -3.69
C ALA A 217 1.50 -5.19 -4.91
N LEU A 218 2.13 -5.23 -6.11
CA LEU A 218 1.46 -4.85 -7.36
C LEU A 218 0.26 -5.75 -7.67
N ALA A 219 0.38 -7.05 -7.44
CA ALA A 219 -0.69 -8.00 -7.67
C ALA A 219 -1.84 -7.86 -6.66
N GLU A 220 -1.53 -7.54 -5.40
CA GLU A 220 -2.50 -7.31 -4.32
C GLU A 220 -3.31 -6.04 -4.55
N THR A 221 -2.68 -4.98 -5.08
CA THR A 221 -3.38 -3.73 -5.41
C THR A 221 -4.17 -3.79 -6.71
N ASN A 222 -4.29 -4.96 -7.36
CA ASN A 222 -4.97 -5.18 -8.64
C ASN A 222 -4.53 -4.20 -9.75
N ARG A 223 -3.27 -3.74 -9.70
CA ARG A 223 -2.75 -2.79 -10.69
C ARG A 223 -2.07 -3.51 -11.86
N HIS A 224 -2.14 -2.88 -13.01
CA HIS A 224 -1.43 -3.36 -14.20
C HIS A 224 0.07 -3.60 -13.89
N PRO A 225 0.66 -4.74 -14.26
CA PRO A 225 0.21 -5.74 -15.24
C PRO A 225 -0.72 -6.85 -14.69
N PHE A 226 -1.10 -6.79 -13.41
CA PHE A 226 -1.91 -7.81 -12.71
C PHE A 226 -3.40 -7.45 -12.62
N ASP A 227 -3.91 -6.56 -13.46
CA ASP A 227 -5.27 -6.04 -13.51
C ASP A 227 -6.21 -6.99 -14.29
N LEU A 228 -6.37 -8.21 -13.79
CA LEU A 228 -7.27 -9.21 -14.36
C LEU A 228 -8.74 -9.04 -13.96
N PRO A 229 -9.05 -8.52 -12.75
CA PRO A 229 -10.42 -8.32 -12.31
C PRO A 229 -11.20 -7.33 -13.17
N GLU A 230 -10.54 -6.29 -13.68
CA GLU A 230 -11.14 -5.22 -14.48
C GLU A 230 -10.93 -5.39 -15.99
N CYS A 231 -10.59 -6.60 -16.45
CA CYS A 231 -10.29 -6.85 -17.85
C CYS A 231 -11.52 -6.63 -18.74
N GLU A 232 -11.66 -5.43 -19.32
CA GLU A 232 -12.80 -5.05 -20.19
C GLU A 232 -12.98 -6.01 -21.37
N SER A 233 -11.88 -6.55 -21.91
CA SER A 233 -11.92 -7.47 -23.07
C SER A 233 -12.44 -8.87 -22.73
N GLU A 234 -12.39 -9.30 -21.46
CA GLU A 234 -12.79 -10.64 -21.04
C GLU A 234 -14.07 -10.66 -20.17
N LEU A 235 -14.22 -9.72 -19.25
CA LEU A 235 -15.24 -9.74 -18.20
C LEU A 235 -16.03 -8.42 -18.09
N VAL A 236 -16.04 -7.59 -19.11
CA VAL A 236 -16.67 -6.25 -19.16
C VAL A 236 -15.94 -5.31 -18.18
N THR A 237 -16.34 -5.27 -16.90
CA THR A 237 -15.66 -4.51 -15.83
C THR A 237 -15.45 -5.38 -14.59
N GLY A 238 -15.55 -6.71 -14.76
CA GLY A 238 -15.34 -7.67 -13.69
C GLY A 238 -16.30 -7.51 -12.52
N TYR A 239 -15.77 -7.53 -11.28
CA TYR A 239 -16.59 -7.45 -10.07
C TYR A 239 -17.37 -6.15 -9.92
N SER A 240 -16.92 -5.08 -10.55
CA SER A 240 -17.53 -3.74 -10.46
C SER A 240 -18.61 -3.47 -11.50
N THR A 241 -18.96 -4.43 -12.37
CA THR A 241 -19.87 -4.28 -13.52
C THR A 241 -21.23 -3.68 -13.15
N GLU A 242 -21.82 -4.09 -12.03
CA GLU A 242 -23.13 -3.64 -11.58
C GLU A 242 -23.08 -2.41 -10.64
N TYR A 243 -21.88 -1.94 -10.31
CA TYR A 243 -21.72 -0.83 -9.40
C TYR A 243 -21.77 0.52 -10.12
N SER A 244 -22.44 1.50 -9.50
CA SER A 244 -22.56 2.87 -10.00
C SER A 244 -22.40 3.89 -8.88
N SER A 245 -22.32 5.18 -9.20
CA SER A 245 -22.28 6.28 -8.25
C SER A 245 -21.20 6.11 -7.17
N MET A 246 -21.49 6.50 -5.94
CA MET A 246 -20.55 6.42 -4.81
C MET A 246 -20.12 4.99 -4.45
N LYS A 247 -20.93 3.97 -4.73
CA LYS A 247 -20.56 2.56 -4.48
C LYS A 247 -19.37 2.14 -5.35
N LEU A 248 -19.37 2.51 -6.63
CA LEU A 248 -18.23 2.35 -7.52
C LEU A 248 -17.06 3.23 -7.07
N GLY A 249 -17.35 4.48 -6.67
CA GLY A 249 -16.35 5.39 -6.14
C GLY A 249 -15.60 4.83 -4.94
N LEU A 250 -16.28 4.16 -4.00
CA LEU A 250 -15.65 3.53 -2.84
C LEU A 250 -14.67 2.41 -3.23
N TYR A 251 -14.98 1.58 -4.23
CA TYR A 251 -14.03 0.58 -4.74
C TYR A 251 -12.80 1.26 -5.34
N MET A 252 -12.99 2.20 -6.27
CA MET A 252 -11.88 2.89 -6.93
C MET A 252 -11.00 3.66 -5.94
N PHE A 253 -11.62 4.40 -5.00
CA PHE A 253 -10.86 5.10 -3.95
C PHE A 253 -10.17 4.12 -3.01
N GLY A 254 -10.82 3.03 -2.63
CA GLY A 254 -10.22 1.98 -1.80
C GLY A 254 -8.96 1.38 -2.42
N GLU A 255 -8.95 1.14 -3.73
CA GLU A 255 -7.76 0.68 -4.45
C GLU A 255 -6.60 1.70 -4.43
N TYR A 256 -6.90 2.99 -4.64
CA TYR A 256 -5.85 4.03 -4.56
C TYR A 256 -5.33 4.22 -3.12
N VAL A 257 -6.19 4.13 -2.11
CA VAL A 257 -5.76 4.13 -0.71
C VAL A 257 -4.90 2.90 -0.41
N ASN A 258 -5.32 1.71 -0.88
CA ASN A 258 -4.54 0.48 -0.71
C ASN A 258 -3.17 0.59 -1.39
N MET A 259 -3.09 1.17 -2.60
CA MET A 259 -1.83 1.44 -3.28
C MET A 259 -0.92 2.37 -2.46
N PHE A 260 -1.47 3.41 -1.83
CA PHE A 260 -0.72 4.31 -0.96
C PHE A 260 -0.20 3.59 0.29
N ILE A 261 -1.05 2.83 0.97
CA ILE A 261 -0.70 2.10 2.19
C ILE A 261 0.30 0.98 1.90
N SER A 262 0.14 0.24 0.81
CA SER A 262 1.07 -0.81 0.37
C SER A 262 2.47 -0.23 0.08
N ASN A 263 2.55 0.94 -0.60
CA ASN A 263 3.83 1.61 -0.79
C ASN A 263 4.41 2.16 0.52
N ALA A 264 3.59 2.68 1.44
CA ALA A 264 4.04 3.08 2.77
C ALA A 264 4.62 1.89 3.55
N PHE A 265 4.00 0.72 3.44
CA PHE A 265 4.49 -0.52 4.05
C PHE A 265 5.82 -0.98 3.44
N ILE A 266 5.98 -0.93 2.11
CA ILE A 266 7.25 -1.18 1.42
C ILE A 266 8.35 -0.25 1.95
N VAL A 267 8.05 1.02 2.13
CA VAL A 267 9.02 2.02 2.63
C VAL A 267 9.45 1.69 4.07
N VAL A 268 8.55 1.28 4.93
CA VAL A 268 8.87 0.85 6.31
C VAL A 268 9.76 -0.37 6.32
N LEU A 269 9.45 -1.37 5.51
CA LEU A 269 10.16 -2.66 5.52
C LEU A 269 11.54 -2.59 4.87
N PHE A 270 11.68 -1.87 3.77
CA PHE A 270 12.87 -1.96 2.91
C PHE A 270 13.68 -0.67 2.81
N PHE A 271 13.07 0.51 3.02
CA PHE A 271 13.71 1.82 2.83
C PHE A 271 13.88 2.62 4.12
N GLY A 272 13.85 1.96 5.27
CA GLY A 272 14.07 2.59 6.57
C GLY A 272 12.94 3.51 7.02
N GLY A 273 11.72 3.36 6.50
CA GLY A 273 10.55 4.12 6.91
C GLY A 273 10.77 5.63 6.91
N TYR A 274 10.51 6.28 8.02
CA TYR A 274 10.68 7.72 8.23
C TYR A 274 12.14 8.18 8.38
N ASN A 275 13.11 7.25 8.46
CA ASN A 275 14.52 7.59 8.62
C ASN A 275 15.12 8.13 7.32
N TYR A 276 15.99 9.12 7.45
CA TYR A 276 16.74 9.72 6.34
C TYR A 276 18.20 9.95 6.74
N PRO A 277 19.12 9.99 5.78
CA PRO A 277 20.53 10.27 6.06
C PRO A 277 20.70 11.62 6.77
N GLY A 278 21.43 11.64 7.89
CA GLY A 278 21.68 12.86 8.66
C GLY A 278 20.59 13.21 9.69
N ILE A 279 19.64 12.32 9.99
CA ILE A 279 18.61 12.56 11.01
C ILE A 279 19.20 12.91 12.38
N GLU A 280 20.33 12.30 12.77
CA GLU A 280 21.03 12.60 14.03
C GLU A 280 21.61 14.02 14.04
N TRP A 281 22.23 14.44 12.94
CA TRP A 281 22.77 15.78 12.77
C TRP A 281 21.66 16.84 12.85
N VAL A 282 20.53 16.61 12.21
CA VAL A 282 19.34 17.50 12.28
C VAL A 282 18.79 17.56 13.71
N THR A 283 18.70 16.42 14.40
CA THR A 283 18.23 16.37 15.79
C THR A 283 19.11 17.18 16.71
N GLN A 284 20.44 17.13 16.52
CA GLN A 284 21.41 17.87 17.36
C GLN A 284 21.43 19.37 17.06
N ASN A 285 21.32 19.77 15.79
CA ASN A 285 21.50 21.19 15.40
C ASN A 285 20.16 21.96 15.33
N TRP A 286 19.06 21.32 14.93
CA TRP A 286 17.77 21.99 14.69
C TRP A 286 16.69 21.56 15.70
N GLY A 287 16.99 20.58 16.56
CA GLY A 287 16.08 20.09 17.58
C GLY A 287 15.16 18.95 17.11
N GLU A 288 14.53 18.28 18.08
CA GLU A 288 13.72 17.08 17.86
C GLU A 288 12.49 17.33 16.99
N ASN A 289 11.85 18.49 17.11
CA ASN A 289 10.65 18.82 16.32
C ASN A 289 10.97 19.02 14.83
N ALA A 290 12.12 19.65 14.53
CA ALA A 290 12.56 19.79 13.14
C ALA A 290 12.87 18.41 12.53
N ALA A 291 13.56 17.55 13.27
CA ALA A 291 13.81 16.17 12.85
C ALA A 291 12.50 15.38 12.66
N GLY A 292 11.51 15.57 13.54
CA GLY A 292 10.19 14.96 13.42
C GLY A 292 9.43 15.39 12.15
N ILE A 293 9.39 16.68 11.84
CA ILE A 293 8.73 17.20 10.62
C ILE A 293 9.45 16.71 9.35
N LEU A 294 10.78 16.77 9.33
CA LEU A 294 11.56 16.27 8.19
C LEU A 294 11.42 14.76 8.01
N SER A 295 11.23 14.00 9.09
CA SER A 295 10.99 12.56 9.01
C SER A 295 9.66 12.23 8.32
N ILE A 296 8.59 13.00 8.60
CA ILE A 296 7.30 12.87 7.90
C ILE A 296 7.49 13.19 6.40
N ALA A 297 8.18 14.28 6.09
CA ALA A 297 8.42 14.66 4.70
C ALA A 297 9.24 13.60 3.95
N ALA A 298 10.31 13.08 4.54
CA ALA A 298 11.11 12.00 3.97
C ALA A 298 10.30 10.74 3.72
N PHE A 299 9.45 10.35 4.67
CA PHE A 299 8.56 9.20 4.53
C PHE A 299 7.58 9.38 3.36
N LEU A 300 6.92 10.54 3.30
CA LEU A 300 5.97 10.85 2.23
C LEU A 300 6.64 10.89 0.86
N ILE A 301 7.83 11.48 0.73
CA ILE A 301 8.59 11.53 -0.52
C ILE A 301 8.92 10.11 -1.01
N LYS A 302 9.41 9.22 -0.12
CA LYS A 302 9.69 7.83 -0.47
C LYS A 302 8.42 7.08 -0.91
N THR A 303 7.32 7.26 -0.19
CA THR A 303 6.03 6.63 -0.50
C THR A 303 5.48 7.12 -1.84
N ILE A 304 5.50 8.43 -2.10
CA ILE A 304 5.07 9.02 -3.39
C ILE A 304 5.97 8.52 -4.52
N THR A 305 7.27 8.38 -4.30
CA THR A 305 8.18 7.81 -5.31
C THR A 305 7.80 6.36 -5.63
N GLY A 306 7.47 5.54 -4.64
CA GLY A 306 6.95 4.19 -4.85
C GLY A 306 5.66 4.17 -5.68
N ILE A 307 4.71 5.06 -5.38
CA ILE A 307 3.47 5.22 -6.15
C ILE A 307 3.78 5.59 -7.61
N LEU A 308 4.70 6.51 -7.85
CA LEU A 308 5.11 6.90 -9.21
C LEU A 308 5.76 5.73 -9.97
N ILE A 309 6.53 4.87 -9.29
CA ILE A 309 7.09 3.65 -9.89
C ILE A 309 5.97 2.67 -10.25
N PHE A 310 4.95 2.48 -9.38
CA PHE A 310 3.78 1.66 -9.71
C PHE A 310 3.04 2.18 -10.95
N MET A 311 2.84 3.50 -11.04
CA MET A 311 2.24 4.14 -12.21
C MET A 311 3.11 3.97 -13.46
N TRP A 312 4.42 4.07 -13.34
CA TRP A 312 5.35 3.86 -14.45
C TRP A 312 5.26 2.43 -14.99
N ILE A 313 5.27 1.43 -14.11
CA ILE A 313 5.11 0.02 -14.47
C ILE A 313 3.78 -0.21 -15.18
N ARG A 314 2.69 0.40 -14.71
CA ARG A 314 1.36 0.29 -15.31
C ARG A 314 1.35 0.67 -16.80
N TRP A 315 2.11 1.68 -17.19
CA TRP A 315 2.13 2.20 -18.56
C TRP A 315 3.24 1.62 -19.44
N THR A 316 4.13 0.79 -18.89
CA THR A 316 5.26 0.20 -19.63
C THR A 316 5.10 -1.29 -19.88
N LEU A 317 4.55 -2.04 -18.92
CA LEU A 317 4.44 -3.49 -19.05
C LEU A 317 3.10 -3.91 -19.68
N PRO A 318 3.11 -4.95 -20.53
CA PRO A 318 1.88 -5.55 -21.04
C PRO A 318 1.16 -6.33 -19.93
N ARG A 319 -0.17 -6.47 -20.05
CA ARG A 319 -1.00 -7.26 -19.14
C ARG A 319 -0.66 -8.74 -19.24
N PHE A 320 -0.61 -9.42 -18.09
CA PHE A 320 -0.49 -10.87 -18.04
C PHE A 320 -1.84 -11.55 -18.29
N ARG A 321 -1.79 -12.76 -18.86
CA ARG A 321 -2.92 -13.66 -18.91
C ARG A 321 -3.06 -14.41 -17.58
N TYR A 322 -4.28 -14.85 -17.21
CA TYR A 322 -4.57 -15.46 -15.92
C TYR A 322 -3.67 -16.67 -15.61
N ASP A 323 -3.45 -17.57 -16.57
CA ASP A 323 -2.57 -18.72 -16.41
C ASP A 323 -1.10 -18.33 -16.18
N GLN A 324 -0.59 -17.31 -16.89
CA GLN A 324 0.77 -16.80 -16.71
C GLN A 324 0.95 -16.19 -15.30
N LEU A 325 -0.05 -15.44 -14.85
CA LEU A 325 -0.06 -14.83 -13.53
C LEU A 325 -0.04 -15.89 -12.43
N MET A 326 -0.92 -16.89 -12.48
CA MET A 326 -0.93 -17.98 -11.49
C MET A 326 0.36 -18.81 -11.55
N HIS A 327 0.93 -19.04 -12.75
CA HIS A 327 2.22 -19.71 -12.86
C HIS A 327 3.36 -18.91 -12.23
N LEU A 328 3.38 -17.58 -12.43
CA LEU A 328 4.38 -16.69 -11.82
C LEU A 328 4.31 -16.75 -10.28
N GLY A 329 3.12 -16.65 -9.69
CA GLY A 329 2.92 -16.74 -8.24
C GLY A 329 3.39 -18.07 -7.67
N TRP A 330 2.80 -19.16 -8.15
CA TRP A 330 3.01 -20.50 -7.56
C TRP A 330 4.33 -21.17 -7.92
N LYS A 331 4.77 -21.05 -9.18
CA LYS A 331 5.96 -21.78 -9.65
C LYS A 331 7.24 -20.96 -9.64
N THR A 332 7.14 -19.63 -9.52
CA THR A 332 8.32 -18.77 -9.52
C THR A 332 8.49 -18.03 -8.19
N LEU A 333 7.51 -17.22 -7.77
CA LEU A 333 7.68 -16.37 -6.58
C LEU A 333 7.72 -17.16 -5.27
N ILE A 334 6.83 -18.14 -5.07
CA ILE A 334 6.80 -18.94 -3.84
C ILE A 334 8.09 -19.76 -3.68
N PRO A 335 8.58 -20.55 -4.68
CA PRO A 335 9.87 -21.24 -4.55
C PRO A 335 11.05 -20.29 -4.33
N LEU A 336 11.11 -19.15 -5.02
CA LEU A 336 12.16 -18.16 -4.80
C LEU A 336 12.11 -17.57 -3.38
N ALA A 337 10.92 -17.31 -2.85
CA ALA A 337 10.74 -16.80 -1.48
C ALA A 337 11.20 -17.84 -0.44
N LEU A 338 10.90 -19.12 -0.65
CA LEU A 338 11.39 -20.21 0.21
C LEU A 338 12.92 -20.33 0.17
N VAL A 339 13.52 -20.28 -1.01
CA VAL A 339 14.98 -20.31 -1.16
C VAL A 339 15.61 -19.10 -0.45
N ASN A 340 15.05 -17.91 -0.63
CA ASN A 340 15.52 -16.70 0.07
C ASN A 340 15.43 -16.86 1.59
N LEU A 341 14.33 -17.40 2.10
CA LEU A 341 14.15 -17.64 3.53
C LEU A 341 15.19 -18.62 4.09
N MET A 342 15.48 -19.70 3.36
CA MET A 342 16.51 -20.68 3.77
C MET A 342 17.91 -20.06 3.76
N ILE A 343 18.25 -19.26 2.72
CA ILE A 343 19.52 -18.54 2.65
C ILE A 343 19.65 -17.58 3.83
N THR A 344 18.61 -16.80 4.11
CA THR A 344 18.58 -15.86 5.23
C THR A 344 18.82 -16.58 6.55
N GLY A 345 18.12 -17.70 6.80
CA GLY A 345 18.32 -18.50 8.00
C GLY A 345 19.75 -19.06 8.12
N ALA A 346 20.31 -19.58 7.03
CA ALA A 346 21.67 -20.09 7.01
C ALA A 346 22.72 -19.00 7.32
N VAL A 347 22.53 -17.81 6.74
CA VAL A 347 23.41 -16.66 6.98
C VAL A 347 23.31 -16.17 8.43
N ILE A 348 22.08 -16.11 9.01
CA ILE A 348 21.89 -15.76 10.43
C ILE A 348 22.61 -16.77 11.33
N LEU A 349 22.50 -18.07 11.06
CA LEU A 349 23.20 -19.10 11.84
C LEU A 349 24.73 -19.05 11.68
N ALA A 350 25.24 -18.66 10.52
CA ALA A 350 26.67 -18.59 10.25
C ALA A 350 27.35 -17.34 10.81
N PHE A 351 26.65 -16.20 10.81
CA PHE A 351 27.24 -14.88 11.13
C PHE A 351 26.51 -14.14 12.27
N GLY A 352 25.35 -14.64 12.73
CA GLY A 352 24.54 -14.03 13.78
C GLY A 352 24.96 -14.50 15.18
N ASN A 353 26.22 -14.21 15.56
CA ASN A 353 26.70 -14.35 16.95
C ASN A 353 26.57 -13.04 17.70
#